data_01f7aa01e96de6750a27f038ad4b6a49
#
_entry.id   01f7aa01e96de6750a27f038ad4b6a49
#
_cell.length_a   1.000
_cell.length_b   1.000
_cell.length_c   1.000
_cell.angle_alpha   90.00
_cell.angle_beta   90.00
_cell.angle_gamma   90.00
#
_symmetry.space_group_name_H-M   'P 1'
#
loop_
_entity.id
_entity.type
_entity.pdbx_description
1 polymer ?
#
loop_
_entity_poly.entity_id
_entity_poly.type
_entity_poly.pdbx_seq_one_letter_code
_entity_poly.pdbx_strand_id
1 'polypeptide(L)'
;MALTTPGPTLGVVGGGQLGRMLGEAAAPLGVDLVVSDPTPDAPAAPVARDQVVGDFDDPDTVRELAERADYLTFEIELADPDLLESVSQETGVPVHPAPETLRIIQDKLVQKRRLQEAGVPVPEFRAVESADELRAALDDLGYPAMLKAREGGYDGRGNVLVESPDDVDTAFDSIAGPAMVEEFVDFERELAVMGCIGVDETATFPVTETIHEEEILRAMVSPARADEDRLAAARAVAEDVLDVMEGRGVFGVELFDTGDDILLNEIAPRPHNSGHWTIEGCHTSQFEQHVRAVTGIPLGSTERRSPSATANLLGDVDERGAATLRNVESVLDAPDADLHWYGKDDVYPLRKMGHLTVTERDAGSPGDGETDRDALLSRARELRDGLTFRDA
;
A
#
# COMPACT_ATOMS: atom_id res chain seq x y z
N MET A 1 2.73 4.55 30.00
CA MET A 1 3.04 3.33 29.25
C MET A 1 4.40 2.81 29.70
N ALA A 2 4.60 1.49 29.76
CA ALA A 2 5.89 0.88 30.10
C ALA A 2 6.24 -0.17 29.03
N LEU A 3 7.51 -0.23 28.66
CA LEU A 3 8.00 -1.37 27.89
C LEU A 3 8.22 -2.54 28.85
N THR A 4 7.73 -3.72 28.45
CA THR A 4 7.83 -4.95 29.25
C THR A 4 8.64 -6.02 28.53
N THR A 5 9.12 -7.01 29.28
CA THR A 5 9.77 -8.19 28.70
C THR A 5 9.12 -9.42 29.34
N PRO A 6 8.44 -10.29 28.58
CA PRO A 6 8.16 -10.16 27.15
C PRO A 6 7.30 -8.90 26.86
N GLY A 7 7.44 -8.37 25.64
CA GLY A 7 6.59 -7.31 25.08
C GLY A 7 5.28 -7.87 24.57
N PRO A 8 4.40 -7.01 24.02
CA PRO A 8 3.20 -7.48 23.33
C PRO A 8 3.56 -8.22 22.04
N THR A 9 2.70 -9.16 21.65
CA THR A 9 2.82 -9.89 20.39
C THR A 9 1.79 -9.39 19.39
N LEU A 10 2.25 -9.01 18.20
CA LEU A 10 1.44 -8.62 17.06
C LEU A 10 1.26 -9.83 16.13
N GLY A 11 0.03 -10.29 15.94
CA GLY A 11 -0.32 -11.27 14.93
C GLY A 11 -0.65 -10.60 13.60
N VAL A 12 -0.04 -11.05 12.51
CA VAL A 12 -0.26 -10.49 11.17
C VAL A 12 -0.83 -11.57 10.26
N VAL A 13 -2.01 -11.35 9.71
CA VAL A 13 -2.56 -12.16 8.62
C VAL A 13 -1.86 -11.75 7.33
N GLY A 14 -1.04 -12.66 6.81
CA GLY A 14 -0.08 -12.44 5.74
C GLY A 14 1.36 -12.42 6.26
N GLY A 15 2.24 -13.14 5.58
CA GLY A 15 3.67 -13.27 5.89
C GLY A 15 4.56 -12.81 4.73
N GLY A 16 4.07 -11.94 3.86
CA GLY A 16 4.81 -11.40 2.72
C GLY A 16 5.80 -10.29 3.09
N GLN A 17 6.11 -9.43 2.12
CA GLN A 17 7.10 -8.37 2.31
C GLN A 17 6.67 -7.31 3.31
N LEU A 18 5.37 -7.00 3.40
CA LEU A 18 4.89 -5.98 4.35
C LEU A 18 4.98 -6.52 5.78
N GLY A 19 4.59 -7.80 6.00
CA GLY A 19 4.77 -8.50 7.27
C GLY A 19 6.25 -8.55 7.68
N ARG A 20 7.17 -8.78 6.74
CA ARG A 20 8.60 -8.69 7.00
C ARG A 20 9.02 -7.32 7.51
N MET A 21 8.68 -6.25 6.78
CA MET A 21 9.03 -4.87 7.19
C MET A 21 8.32 -4.45 8.49
N LEU A 22 7.12 -4.99 8.78
CA LEU A 22 6.48 -4.81 10.09
C LEU A 22 7.31 -5.45 11.21
N GLY A 23 7.83 -6.66 11.02
CA GLY A 23 8.70 -7.33 12.00
C GLY A 23 10.01 -6.58 12.24
N GLU A 24 10.64 -6.09 11.17
CA GLU A 24 11.85 -5.25 11.25
C GLU A 24 11.60 -3.96 12.06
N ALA A 25 10.42 -3.33 11.89
CA ALA A 25 10.03 -2.13 12.61
C ALA A 25 9.54 -2.39 14.05
N ALA A 26 8.99 -3.57 14.32
CA ALA A 26 8.47 -3.97 15.64
C ALA A 26 9.58 -4.26 16.66
N ALA A 27 10.67 -4.86 16.21
CA ALA A 27 11.75 -5.33 17.07
C ALA A 27 12.38 -4.22 17.96
N PRO A 28 12.70 -3.01 17.47
CA PRO A 28 13.20 -1.91 18.32
C PRO A 28 12.22 -1.43 19.38
N LEU A 29 10.91 -1.66 19.17
CA LEU A 29 9.84 -1.32 20.11
C LEU A 29 9.60 -2.42 21.17
N GLY A 30 10.29 -3.54 21.04
CA GLY A 30 10.10 -4.70 21.91
C GLY A 30 8.76 -5.41 21.66
N VAL A 31 8.20 -5.29 20.47
CA VAL A 31 7.00 -5.98 20.01
C VAL A 31 7.42 -7.23 19.25
N ASP A 32 6.94 -8.41 19.70
CA ASP A 32 7.13 -9.68 18.99
C ASP A 32 6.14 -9.77 17.81
N LEU A 33 6.55 -10.44 16.72
CA LEU A 33 5.69 -10.69 15.56
C LEU A 33 5.40 -12.19 15.43
N VAL A 34 4.14 -12.53 15.15
CA VAL A 34 3.73 -13.85 14.66
C VAL A 34 2.94 -13.65 13.37
N VAL A 35 3.21 -14.42 12.34
CA VAL A 35 2.54 -14.26 11.04
C VAL A 35 1.77 -15.53 10.67
N SER A 36 0.71 -15.39 9.85
CA SER A 36 0.10 -16.52 9.16
C SER A 36 0.27 -16.36 7.65
N ASP A 37 0.66 -17.43 6.97
CA ASP A 37 0.82 -17.44 5.51
C ASP A 37 0.71 -18.88 4.98
N PRO A 38 0.05 -19.14 3.84
CA PRO A 38 -0.02 -20.47 3.27
C PRO A 38 1.34 -21.00 2.79
N THR A 39 2.31 -20.12 2.56
CA THR A 39 3.67 -20.49 2.13
C THR A 39 4.53 -20.75 3.36
N PRO A 40 5.03 -21.98 3.58
CA PRO A 40 6.03 -22.21 4.61
C PRO A 40 7.29 -21.35 4.39
N ASP A 41 7.90 -20.92 5.48
CA ASP A 41 9.08 -20.03 5.42
C ASP A 41 8.82 -18.75 4.60
N ALA A 42 7.63 -18.16 4.78
CA ALA A 42 7.23 -16.93 4.11
C ALA A 42 8.25 -15.79 4.31
N PRO A 43 8.27 -14.76 3.46
CA PRO A 43 9.23 -13.64 3.54
C PRO A 43 9.39 -13.00 4.93
N ALA A 44 8.33 -12.99 5.73
CA ALA A 44 8.36 -12.47 7.11
C ALA A 44 8.91 -13.46 8.14
N ALA A 45 8.95 -14.77 7.85
CA ALA A 45 9.37 -15.78 8.81
C ALA A 45 10.75 -15.53 9.46
N PRO A 46 11.79 -15.05 8.72
CA PRO A 46 13.10 -14.78 9.32
C PRO A 46 13.12 -13.67 10.38
N VAL A 47 12.10 -12.80 10.43
CA VAL A 47 11.99 -11.67 11.38
C VAL A 47 10.81 -11.83 12.34
N ALA A 48 9.97 -12.83 12.12
CA ALA A 48 8.89 -13.21 13.02
C ALA A 48 9.40 -14.18 14.10
N ARG A 49 8.78 -14.12 15.26
CA ARG A 49 9.04 -15.10 16.34
C ARG A 49 8.53 -16.49 15.97
N ASP A 50 7.43 -16.55 15.20
CA ASP A 50 6.79 -17.79 14.79
C ASP A 50 5.91 -17.56 13.54
N GLN A 51 5.58 -18.64 12.83
CA GLN A 51 4.66 -18.64 11.69
C GLN A 51 3.60 -19.74 11.87
N VAL A 52 2.35 -19.38 11.66
CA VAL A 52 1.22 -20.32 11.48
C VAL A 52 1.07 -20.55 9.98
N VAL A 53 1.27 -21.80 9.53
CA VAL A 53 1.13 -22.13 8.10
C VAL A 53 -0.31 -22.51 7.81
N GLY A 54 -1.00 -21.70 6.99
CA GLY A 54 -2.38 -21.92 6.57
C GLY A 54 -2.94 -20.74 5.80
N ASP A 55 -4.12 -20.92 5.20
CA ASP A 55 -4.78 -19.91 4.36
C ASP A 55 -5.31 -18.74 5.19
N PHE A 56 -5.42 -17.58 4.56
CA PHE A 56 -5.83 -16.32 5.21
C PHE A 56 -7.29 -16.30 5.67
N ASP A 57 -8.13 -17.15 5.07
CA ASP A 57 -9.55 -17.33 5.34
C ASP A 57 -9.88 -18.65 6.05
N ASP A 58 -8.85 -19.43 6.45
CA ASP A 58 -9.04 -20.64 7.23
C ASP A 58 -9.28 -20.31 8.72
N PRO A 59 -10.46 -20.69 9.29
CA PRO A 59 -10.80 -20.34 10.67
C PRO A 59 -9.84 -20.90 11.73
N ASP A 60 -9.25 -22.06 11.49
CA ASP A 60 -8.33 -22.67 12.44
C ASP A 60 -6.98 -21.92 12.42
N THR A 61 -6.50 -21.52 11.25
CA THR A 61 -5.30 -20.70 11.07
C THR A 61 -5.42 -19.35 11.76
N VAL A 62 -6.51 -18.62 11.52
CA VAL A 62 -6.71 -17.27 12.11
C VAL A 62 -6.92 -17.36 13.63
N ARG A 63 -7.62 -18.39 14.11
CA ARG A 63 -7.79 -18.62 15.56
C ARG A 63 -6.45 -18.95 16.23
N GLU A 64 -5.64 -19.84 15.65
CA GLU A 64 -4.32 -20.18 16.18
C GLU A 64 -3.38 -18.95 16.19
N LEU A 65 -3.44 -18.10 15.18
CA LEU A 65 -2.72 -16.82 15.18
C LEU A 65 -3.18 -15.93 16.35
N ALA A 66 -4.48 -15.79 16.55
CA ALA A 66 -5.05 -14.98 17.64
C ALA A 66 -4.66 -15.51 19.03
N GLU A 67 -4.63 -16.84 19.23
CA GLU A 67 -4.21 -17.45 20.50
C GLU A 67 -2.73 -17.16 20.86
N ARG A 68 -1.93 -16.76 19.88
CA ARG A 68 -0.50 -16.45 20.03
C ARG A 68 -0.20 -14.95 20.08
N ALA A 69 -1.23 -14.09 19.94
CA ALA A 69 -1.07 -12.66 19.79
C ALA A 69 -1.90 -11.86 20.82
N ASP A 70 -1.46 -10.64 21.13
CA ASP A 70 -2.20 -9.68 21.94
C ASP A 70 -3.02 -8.71 21.06
N TYR A 71 -2.62 -8.56 19.80
CA TYR A 71 -3.27 -7.73 18.78
C TYR A 71 -3.20 -8.44 17.43
N LEU A 72 -4.22 -8.26 16.59
CA LEU A 72 -4.22 -8.73 15.20
C LEU A 72 -4.21 -7.55 14.23
N THR A 73 -3.50 -7.75 13.14
CA THR A 73 -3.54 -6.91 11.93
C THR A 73 -3.42 -7.79 10.68
N PHE A 74 -3.50 -7.18 9.52
CA PHE A 74 -3.35 -7.86 8.24
C PHE A 74 -2.47 -7.03 7.29
N GLU A 75 -1.76 -7.71 6.42
CA GLU A 75 -0.94 -7.09 5.37
C GLU A 75 -1.54 -7.29 3.97
N ILE A 76 -2.70 -7.93 3.89
CA ILE A 76 -3.34 -8.31 2.63
C ILE A 76 -4.85 -8.12 2.71
N GLU A 77 -5.45 -7.61 1.64
CA GLU A 77 -6.89 -7.39 1.54
C GLU A 77 -7.69 -8.68 1.28
N LEU A 78 -7.02 -9.83 1.19
CA LEU A 78 -7.68 -11.14 1.04
C LEU A 78 -8.11 -11.77 2.38
N ALA A 79 -7.76 -11.16 3.51
CA ALA A 79 -8.24 -11.59 4.82
C ALA A 79 -9.78 -11.47 4.89
N ASP A 80 -10.44 -12.43 5.51
CA ASP A 80 -11.89 -12.43 5.67
C ASP A 80 -12.31 -11.57 6.88
N PRO A 81 -13.00 -10.43 6.67
CA PRO A 81 -13.40 -9.53 7.77
C PRO A 81 -14.42 -10.18 8.72
N ASP A 82 -15.31 -11.06 8.25
CA ASP A 82 -16.30 -11.72 9.11
C ASP A 82 -15.61 -12.76 10.01
N LEU A 83 -14.61 -13.46 9.48
CA LEU A 83 -13.77 -14.35 10.26
C LEU A 83 -12.94 -13.59 11.29
N LEU A 84 -12.30 -12.50 10.90
CA LEU A 84 -11.52 -11.65 11.81
C LEU A 84 -12.38 -11.11 12.96
N GLU A 85 -13.59 -10.67 12.67
CA GLU A 85 -14.53 -10.20 13.68
C GLU A 85 -14.97 -11.33 14.63
N SER A 86 -15.31 -12.51 14.09
CA SER A 86 -15.68 -13.68 14.86
C SER A 86 -14.57 -14.13 15.81
N VAL A 87 -13.34 -14.26 15.28
CA VAL A 87 -12.17 -14.64 16.08
C VAL A 87 -11.85 -13.61 17.16
N SER A 88 -11.97 -12.32 16.84
CA SER A 88 -11.80 -11.25 17.82
C SER A 88 -12.83 -11.34 18.97
N GLN A 89 -14.09 -11.63 18.64
CA GLN A 89 -15.16 -11.81 19.66
C GLN A 89 -14.93 -13.08 20.51
N GLU A 90 -14.46 -14.19 19.91
CA GLU A 90 -14.19 -15.45 20.60
C GLU A 90 -12.99 -15.35 21.54
N THR A 91 -11.91 -14.72 21.11
CA THR A 91 -10.63 -14.69 21.83
C THR A 91 -10.45 -13.46 22.70
N GLY A 92 -11.16 -12.37 22.37
CA GLY A 92 -10.98 -11.04 22.99
C GLY A 92 -9.75 -10.29 22.44
N VAL A 93 -9.07 -10.80 21.42
CA VAL A 93 -7.91 -10.16 20.78
C VAL A 93 -8.42 -9.10 19.78
N PRO A 94 -8.04 -7.82 19.94
CA PRO A 94 -8.52 -6.77 19.05
C PRO A 94 -7.85 -6.87 17.67
N VAL A 95 -8.63 -6.57 16.63
CA VAL A 95 -8.17 -6.49 15.22
C VAL A 95 -8.09 -5.03 14.79
N HIS A 96 -6.98 -4.65 14.17
CA HIS A 96 -6.77 -3.30 13.66
C HIS A 96 -6.03 -3.29 12.30
N PRO A 97 -6.49 -2.48 11.32
CA PRO A 97 -7.74 -1.69 11.34
C PRO A 97 -8.97 -2.56 11.60
N ALA A 98 -10.11 -1.93 11.93
CA ALA A 98 -11.33 -2.68 12.25
C ALA A 98 -11.80 -3.54 11.05
N PRO A 99 -12.37 -4.74 11.29
CA PRO A 99 -12.92 -5.57 10.21
C PRO A 99 -13.94 -4.85 9.32
N GLU A 100 -14.71 -3.90 9.88
CA GLU A 100 -15.65 -3.07 9.10
C GLU A 100 -14.91 -2.21 8.05
N THR A 101 -13.75 -1.64 8.40
CA THR A 101 -12.90 -0.92 7.43
C THR A 101 -12.47 -1.83 6.28
N LEU A 102 -12.10 -3.07 6.59
CA LEU A 102 -11.72 -4.04 5.54
C LEU A 102 -12.90 -4.38 4.62
N ARG A 103 -14.13 -4.56 5.16
CA ARG A 103 -15.36 -4.76 4.36
C ARG A 103 -15.62 -3.60 3.41
N ILE A 104 -15.48 -2.37 3.91
CA ILE A 104 -15.67 -1.16 3.09
C ILE A 104 -14.66 -1.14 1.94
N ILE A 105 -13.41 -1.48 2.20
CA ILE A 105 -12.32 -1.36 1.22
C ILE A 105 -12.34 -2.51 0.20
N GLN A 106 -12.71 -3.72 0.62
CA GLN A 106 -12.76 -4.88 -0.28
C GLN A 106 -13.77 -4.71 -1.42
N ASP A 107 -14.92 -4.05 -1.18
CA ASP A 107 -15.91 -3.76 -2.20
C ASP A 107 -15.77 -2.31 -2.71
N LYS A 108 -15.18 -2.14 -3.90
CA LYS A 108 -14.91 -0.82 -4.50
C LYS A 108 -16.17 0.04 -4.63
N LEU A 109 -17.34 -0.55 -4.88
CA LEU A 109 -18.60 0.20 -4.97
C LEU A 109 -19.07 0.69 -3.59
N VAL A 110 -18.96 -0.15 -2.56
CA VAL A 110 -19.28 0.23 -1.18
C VAL A 110 -18.32 1.33 -0.72
N GLN A 111 -17.03 1.17 -0.97
CA GLN A 111 -16.00 2.16 -0.67
C GLN A 111 -16.34 3.53 -1.29
N LYS A 112 -16.55 3.57 -2.62
CA LYS A 112 -16.86 4.84 -3.33
C LYS A 112 -18.13 5.51 -2.82
N ARG A 113 -19.20 4.74 -2.54
CA ARG A 113 -20.44 5.28 -1.99
C ARG A 113 -20.24 5.88 -0.61
N ARG A 114 -19.56 5.16 0.29
CA ARG A 114 -19.29 5.64 1.65
C ARG A 114 -18.48 6.94 1.66
N LEU A 115 -17.47 7.01 0.81
CA LEU A 115 -16.62 8.20 0.71
C LEU A 115 -17.35 9.37 0.06
N GLN A 116 -18.13 9.13 -0.99
CA GLN A 116 -18.98 10.16 -1.62
C GLN A 116 -20.03 10.72 -0.63
N GLU A 117 -20.66 9.84 0.17
CA GLU A 117 -21.59 10.26 1.23
C GLU A 117 -20.92 11.11 2.31
N ALA A 118 -19.64 10.87 2.59
CA ALA A 118 -18.83 11.66 3.51
C ALA A 118 -18.27 12.96 2.89
N GLY A 119 -18.48 13.18 1.60
CA GLY A 119 -18.01 14.37 0.88
C GLY A 119 -16.57 14.27 0.34
N VAL A 120 -15.95 13.10 0.39
CA VAL A 120 -14.63 12.87 -0.22
C VAL A 120 -14.77 12.93 -1.74
N PRO A 121 -13.94 13.71 -2.45
CA PRO A 121 -13.95 13.78 -3.90
C PRO A 121 -13.56 12.43 -4.52
N VAL A 122 -14.44 11.86 -5.32
CA VAL A 122 -14.24 10.60 -6.05
C VAL A 122 -14.63 10.79 -7.52
N PRO A 123 -14.05 10.06 -8.47
CA PRO A 123 -14.54 10.04 -9.85
C PRO A 123 -16.03 9.66 -9.91
N GLU A 124 -16.75 10.15 -10.91
CA GLU A 124 -18.14 9.71 -11.16
C GLU A 124 -18.19 8.22 -11.43
N PHE A 125 -19.13 7.50 -10.82
CA PHE A 125 -19.21 6.04 -10.93
C PHE A 125 -20.66 5.52 -10.98
N ARG A 126 -20.83 4.34 -11.53
CA ARG A 126 -22.12 3.63 -11.57
C ARG A 126 -21.91 2.14 -11.27
N ALA A 127 -22.83 1.53 -10.56
CA ALA A 127 -22.91 0.07 -10.42
C ALA A 127 -23.43 -0.54 -11.73
N VAL A 128 -22.89 -1.68 -12.14
CA VAL A 128 -23.31 -2.40 -13.34
C VAL A 128 -23.33 -3.92 -13.08
N GLU A 129 -24.43 -4.57 -13.49
CA GLU A 129 -24.64 -6.01 -13.33
C GLU A 129 -24.83 -6.72 -14.68
N SER A 130 -24.87 -5.94 -15.77
CA SER A 130 -25.02 -6.44 -17.15
C SER A 130 -24.37 -5.51 -18.17
N ALA A 131 -24.06 -6.04 -19.36
CA ALA A 131 -23.55 -5.23 -20.47
C ALA A 131 -24.54 -4.13 -20.90
N ASP A 132 -25.85 -4.36 -20.76
CA ASP A 132 -26.89 -3.35 -21.08
C ASP A 132 -26.87 -2.21 -20.05
N GLU A 133 -26.65 -2.51 -18.75
CA GLU A 133 -26.47 -1.51 -17.72
C GLU A 133 -25.15 -0.75 -17.91
N LEU A 134 -24.08 -1.45 -18.31
CA LEU A 134 -22.81 -0.80 -18.63
C LEU A 134 -22.97 0.19 -19.79
N ARG A 135 -23.71 -0.18 -20.87
CA ARG A 135 -24.01 0.76 -21.97
C ARG A 135 -24.77 1.99 -21.46
N ALA A 136 -25.81 1.77 -20.66
CA ALA A 136 -26.61 2.86 -20.11
C ALA A 136 -25.77 3.79 -19.20
N ALA A 137 -24.86 3.24 -18.39
CA ALA A 137 -23.95 4.03 -17.56
C ALA A 137 -22.96 4.83 -18.41
N LEU A 138 -22.45 4.26 -19.49
CA LEU A 138 -21.50 4.92 -20.40
C LEU A 138 -22.16 5.98 -21.29
N ASP A 139 -23.48 5.91 -21.52
CA ASP A 139 -24.24 7.00 -22.16
C ASP A 139 -24.21 8.30 -21.30
N ASP A 140 -24.11 8.14 -19.97
CA ASP A 140 -24.02 9.27 -19.02
C ASP A 140 -22.55 9.70 -18.77
N LEU A 141 -21.66 8.71 -18.50
CA LEU A 141 -20.25 8.98 -18.13
C LEU A 141 -19.37 9.34 -19.34
N GLY A 142 -19.72 8.84 -20.53
CA GLY A 142 -18.89 8.98 -21.73
C GLY A 142 -17.79 7.92 -21.86
N TYR A 143 -16.95 8.11 -22.88
CA TYR A 143 -15.81 7.26 -23.21
C TYR A 143 -14.53 8.12 -23.30
N PRO A 144 -13.34 7.59 -22.91
CA PRO A 144 -13.18 6.28 -22.28
C PRO A 144 -13.69 6.24 -20.84
N ALA A 145 -13.92 5.02 -20.31
CA ALA A 145 -14.27 4.79 -18.91
C ALA A 145 -13.59 3.52 -18.38
N MET A 146 -13.46 3.42 -17.06
CA MET A 146 -12.81 2.30 -16.42
C MET A 146 -13.84 1.35 -15.78
N LEU A 147 -13.99 0.16 -16.34
CA LEU A 147 -14.77 -0.91 -15.73
C LEU A 147 -13.93 -1.67 -14.73
N LYS A 148 -14.41 -1.80 -13.49
CA LYS A 148 -13.70 -2.41 -12.37
C LYS A 148 -14.52 -3.54 -11.74
N ALA A 149 -13.88 -4.69 -11.48
CA ALA A 149 -14.45 -5.69 -10.58
C ALA A 149 -14.63 -5.05 -9.19
N ARG A 150 -15.75 -5.32 -8.53
CA ARG A 150 -16.00 -4.77 -7.19
C ARG A 150 -15.05 -5.34 -6.15
N GLU A 151 -14.70 -6.61 -6.28
CA GLU A 151 -13.86 -7.35 -5.34
C GLU A 151 -12.70 -8.05 -6.06
N GLY A 152 -11.63 -8.37 -5.31
CA GLY A 152 -10.55 -9.26 -5.76
C GLY A 152 -9.53 -8.66 -6.75
N GLY A 153 -9.63 -7.39 -7.11
CA GLY A 153 -8.64 -6.72 -7.96
C GLY A 153 -7.46 -6.16 -7.17
N TYR A 154 -6.24 -6.39 -7.64
CA TYR A 154 -5.00 -5.78 -7.11
C TYR A 154 -3.99 -5.58 -8.25
N ASP A 155 -3.13 -4.59 -8.13
CA ASP A 155 -2.10 -4.25 -9.14
C ASP A 155 -2.69 -4.20 -10.57
N GLY A 156 -3.81 -3.46 -10.77
CA GLY A 156 -4.50 -3.29 -12.05
C GLY A 156 -5.33 -4.49 -12.53
N ARG A 157 -5.26 -5.63 -11.87
CA ARG A 157 -6.08 -6.80 -12.21
C ARG A 157 -7.53 -6.55 -11.86
N GLY A 158 -8.42 -6.90 -12.79
CA GLY A 158 -9.86 -6.66 -12.63
C GLY A 158 -10.31 -5.25 -13.05
N ASN A 159 -9.41 -4.45 -13.66
CA ASN A 159 -9.74 -3.20 -14.33
C ASN A 159 -9.70 -3.40 -15.85
N VAL A 160 -10.64 -2.80 -16.56
CA VAL A 160 -10.72 -2.86 -18.02
C VAL A 160 -11.08 -1.49 -18.56
N LEU A 161 -10.23 -0.93 -19.41
CA LEU A 161 -10.51 0.30 -20.11
C LEU A 161 -11.55 0.04 -21.22
N VAL A 162 -12.65 0.79 -21.23
CA VAL A 162 -13.69 0.75 -22.25
C VAL A 162 -13.53 2.02 -23.09
N GLU A 163 -12.91 1.89 -24.27
CA GLU A 163 -12.58 3.01 -25.12
C GLU A 163 -13.73 3.47 -26.01
N SER A 164 -14.63 2.52 -26.35
CA SER A 164 -15.72 2.77 -27.29
C SER A 164 -16.94 1.87 -27.02
N PRO A 165 -18.11 2.18 -27.60
CA PRO A 165 -19.29 1.31 -27.52
C PRO A 165 -19.07 -0.14 -28.03
N ASP A 166 -18.11 -0.34 -28.93
CA ASP A 166 -17.81 -1.64 -29.50
C ASP A 166 -17.09 -2.57 -28.52
N ASP A 167 -16.46 -2.00 -27.46
CA ASP A 167 -15.69 -2.74 -26.45
C ASP A 167 -16.57 -3.28 -25.32
N VAL A 168 -17.78 -2.77 -25.15
CA VAL A 168 -18.62 -2.98 -23.96
C VAL A 168 -18.87 -4.45 -23.64
N ASP A 169 -19.26 -5.26 -24.64
CA ASP A 169 -19.55 -6.68 -24.42
C ASP A 169 -18.28 -7.44 -24.02
N THR A 170 -17.17 -7.19 -24.70
CA THR A 170 -15.88 -7.84 -24.40
C THR A 170 -15.35 -7.43 -23.03
N ALA A 171 -15.45 -6.16 -22.69
CA ALA A 171 -15.01 -5.64 -21.40
C ALA A 171 -15.85 -6.28 -20.27
N PHE A 172 -17.18 -6.29 -20.40
CA PHE A 172 -18.05 -6.86 -19.38
C PHE A 172 -17.83 -8.38 -19.22
N ASP A 173 -17.68 -9.11 -20.32
CA ASP A 173 -17.39 -10.55 -20.30
C ASP A 173 -16.04 -10.91 -19.66
N SER A 174 -15.09 -9.98 -19.64
CA SER A 174 -13.77 -10.18 -19.02
C SER A 174 -13.78 -9.99 -17.49
N ILE A 175 -14.80 -9.35 -16.93
CA ILE A 175 -14.98 -9.15 -15.50
C ILE A 175 -15.82 -10.30 -14.93
N ALA A 176 -15.27 -11.01 -13.95
CA ALA A 176 -16.02 -12.05 -13.25
C ALA A 176 -16.83 -11.44 -12.09
N GLY A 177 -18.16 -11.47 -12.18
CA GLY A 177 -19.06 -11.05 -11.09
C GLY A 177 -19.51 -9.59 -11.14
N PRO A 178 -20.00 -9.05 -10.02
CA PRO A 178 -20.48 -7.67 -9.93
C PRO A 178 -19.38 -6.67 -10.24
N ALA A 179 -19.72 -5.61 -10.97
CA ALA A 179 -18.78 -4.59 -11.42
C ALA A 179 -19.27 -3.17 -11.10
N MET A 180 -18.37 -2.22 -11.23
CA MET A 180 -18.67 -0.80 -11.29
C MET A 180 -17.92 -0.18 -12.46
N VAL A 181 -18.45 0.88 -13.03
CA VAL A 181 -17.76 1.69 -14.02
C VAL A 181 -17.53 3.08 -13.46
N GLU A 182 -16.32 3.61 -13.68
CA GLU A 182 -15.91 4.96 -13.33
C GLU A 182 -15.57 5.75 -14.59
N GLU A 183 -15.81 7.06 -14.57
CA GLU A 183 -15.24 7.95 -15.57
C GLU A 183 -13.72 7.78 -15.64
N PHE A 184 -13.16 7.88 -16.82
CA PHE A 184 -11.71 7.91 -16.99
C PHE A 184 -11.18 9.28 -16.57
N VAL A 185 -10.35 9.28 -15.53
CA VAL A 185 -9.74 10.51 -15.02
C VAL A 185 -8.51 10.83 -15.84
N ASP A 186 -8.53 11.98 -16.54
CA ASP A 186 -7.32 12.56 -17.14
C ASP A 186 -6.58 13.35 -16.04
N PHE A 187 -5.44 12.86 -15.62
CA PHE A 187 -4.66 13.44 -14.52
C PHE A 187 -3.28 13.93 -14.96
N GLU A 188 -2.80 14.96 -14.32
CA GLU A 188 -1.44 15.45 -14.52
C GLU A 188 -0.40 14.58 -13.80
N ARG A 189 -0.78 14.04 -12.63
CA ARG A 189 0.06 13.16 -11.81
C ARG A 189 -0.76 12.30 -10.86
N GLU A 190 -0.16 11.21 -10.42
CA GLU A 190 -0.68 10.41 -9.32
C GLU A 190 0.05 10.79 -8.03
N LEU A 191 -0.71 10.95 -6.97
CA LEU A 191 -0.23 11.27 -5.64
C LEU A 191 -0.60 10.18 -4.65
N ALA A 192 0.17 10.05 -3.58
CA ALA A 192 -0.18 9.20 -2.46
C ALA A 192 0.08 9.92 -1.15
N VAL A 193 -0.80 9.68 -0.18
CA VAL A 193 -0.63 10.12 1.20
C VAL A 193 -0.76 8.91 2.11
N MET A 194 0.28 8.64 2.88
CA MET A 194 0.15 7.68 3.97
C MET A 194 -0.50 8.38 5.15
N GLY A 195 -1.61 7.82 5.65
CA GLY A 195 -2.27 8.28 6.86
C GLY A 195 -2.15 7.27 7.99
N CYS A 196 -2.26 7.69 9.23
CA CYS A 196 -2.27 6.80 10.38
C CYS A 196 -3.28 7.25 11.43
N ILE A 197 -4.02 6.28 11.98
CA ILE A 197 -4.98 6.45 13.06
C ILE A 197 -4.41 5.74 14.29
N GLY A 198 -4.09 6.52 15.31
CA GLY A 198 -3.65 6.04 16.64
C GLY A 198 -4.81 5.85 17.61
N VAL A 199 -4.53 5.91 18.92
CA VAL A 199 -5.56 5.76 19.96
C VAL A 199 -6.46 7.00 20.03
N ASP A 200 -5.87 8.19 20.11
CA ASP A 200 -6.56 9.46 20.25
C ASP A 200 -6.01 10.53 19.28
N GLU A 201 -5.31 10.10 18.25
CA GLU A 201 -4.61 10.98 17.32
C GLU A 201 -4.61 10.41 15.91
N THR A 202 -4.62 11.31 14.93
CA THR A 202 -4.48 10.99 13.51
C THR A 202 -3.35 11.83 12.95
N ALA A 203 -2.56 11.27 12.05
CA ALA A 203 -1.48 11.99 11.38
C ALA A 203 -1.34 11.54 9.93
N THR A 204 -0.84 12.44 9.08
CA THR A 204 -0.52 12.17 7.68
C THR A 204 0.98 12.36 7.43
N PHE A 205 1.52 11.57 6.52
CA PHE A 205 2.86 11.76 6.00
C PHE A 205 2.89 12.81 4.89
N PRO A 206 4.05 13.36 4.54
CA PRO A 206 4.19 14.21 3.38
C PRO A 206 3.68 13.55 2.09
N VAL A 207 3.06 14.34 1.24
CA VAL A 207 2.53 13.87 -0.05
C VAL A 207 3.66 13.36 -0.94
N THR A 208 3.44 12.21 -1.54
CA THR A 208 4.37 11.51 -2.43
C THR A 208 3.80 11.51 -3.84
N GLU A 209 4.62 11.76 -4.84
CA GLU A 209 4.26 11.51 -6.23
C GLU A 209 4.63 10.08 -6.60
N THR A 210 3.69 9.36 -7.15
CA THR A 210 3.82 7.98 -7.62
C THR A 210 3.90 7.93 -9.14
N ILE A 211 4.74 7.05 -9.66
CA ILE A 211 4.95 6.88 -11.10
C ILE A 211 4.64 5.42 -11.42
N HIS A 212 3.50 5.21 -12.08
CA HIS A 212 3.08 3.90 -12.56
C HIS A 212 3.41 3.73 -14.05
N GLU A 213 3.75 2.52 -14.42
CA GLU A 213 3.86 2.08 -15.81
C GLU A 213 3.14 0.72 -15.88
N GLU A 214 2.23 0.55 -16.84
CA GLU A 214 1.40 -0.65 -16.95
C GLU A 214 0.65 -0.98 -15.63
N GLU A 215 0.08 0.06 -14.99
CA GLU A 215 -0.65 0.00 -13.69
C GLU A 215 0.19 -0.52 -12.51
N ILE A 216 1.50 -0.64 -12.65
CA ILE A 216 2.40 -1.09 -11.59
C ILE A 216 3.30 0.06 -11.15
N LEU A 217 3.34 0.35 -9.85
CA LEU A 217 4.21 1.37 -9.28
C LEU A 217 5.68 1.04 -9.55
N ARG A 218 6.37 1.91 -10.31
CA ARG A 218 7.78 1.78 -10.68
C ARG A 218 8.71 2.58 -9.79
N ALA A 219 8.28 3.80 -9.48
CA ALA A 219 9.06 4.71 -8.66
C ALA A 219 8.16 5.73 -7.96
N MET A 220 8.72 6.40 -6.97
CA MET A 220 8.04 7.49 -6.26
C MET A 220 9.06 8.52 -5.78
N VAL A 221 8.60 9.74 -5.52
CA VAL A 221 9.42 10.83 -4.98
C VAL A 221 8.65 11.63 -3.93
N SER A 222 9.28 11.92 -2.82
CA SER A 222 8.73 12.74 -1.73
C SER A 222 9.72 13.85 -1.34
N PRO A 223 9.24 15.12 -1.24
CA PRO A 223 7.86 15.54 -1.50
C PRO A 223 7.51 15.47 -2.99
N ALA A 224 6.23 15.33 -3.29
CA ALA A 224 5.73 15.34 -4.65
C ALA A 224 6.12 16.63 -5.39
N ARG A 225 6.26 16.56 -6.73
CA ARG A 225 6.61 17.68 -7.61
C ARG A 225 5.37 18.53 -7.94
N ALA A 226 4.68 18.96 -6.91
CA ALA A 226 3.50 19.83 -6.97
C ALA A 226 3.72 21.08 -6.13
N ASP A 227 2.92 22.11 -6.34
CA ASP A 227 2.92 23.30 -5.50
C ASP A 227 2.26 23.04 -4.14
N GLU A 228 2.48 23.97 -3.19
CA GLU A 228 2.01 23.78 -1.80
C GLU A 228 0.49 23.73 -1.68
N ASP A 229 -0.25 24.44 -2.54
CA ASP A 229 -1.72 24.43 -2.53
C ASP A 229 -2.24 23.04 -2.96
N ARG A 230 -1.61 22.41 -3.96
CA ARG A 230 -1.95 21.04 -4.39
C ARG A 230 -1.57 20.00 -3.32
N LEU A 231 -0.41 20.14 -2.70
CA LEU A 231 0.01 19.29 -1.59
C LEU A 231 -0.94 19.39 -0.39
N ALA A 232 -1.39 20.61 -0.08
CA ALA A 232 -2.37 20.83 0.99
C ALA A 232 -3.74 20.21 0.66
N ALA A 233 -4.20 20.36 -0.59
CA ALA A 233 -5.46 19.74 -1.04
C ALA A 233 -5.40 18.21 -0.98
N ALA A 234 -4.31 17.60 -1.46
CA ALA A 234 -4.12 16.15 -1.38
C ALA A 234 -4.12 15.62 0.06
N ARG A 235 -3.48 16.36 0.97
CA ARG A 235 -3.48 16.03 2.39
C ARG A 235 -4.87 16.11 3.00
N ALA A 236 -5.63 17.17 2.68
CA ALA A 236 -7.00 17.35 3.17
C ALA A 236 -7.92 16.19 2.72
N VAL A 237 -7.86 15.79 1.45
CA VAL A 237 -8.62 14.62 0.96
C VAL A 237 -8.24 13.34 1.72
N ALA A 238 -6.95 13.12 1.99
CA ALA A 238 -6.52 11.97 2.78
C ALA A 238 -7.02 12.01 4.24
N GLU A 239 -7.05 13.18 4.86
CA GLU A 239 -7.60 13.38 6.21
C GLU A 239 -9.10 13.09 6.24
N ASP A 240 -9.87 13.57 5.25
CA ASP A 240 -11.30 13.26 5.10
C ASP A 240 -11.55 11.75 4.91
N VAL A 241 -10.66 11.05 4.20
CA VAL A 241 -10.70 9.58 4.06
C VAL A 241 -10.51 8.91 5.42
N LEU A 242 -9.52 9.34 6.22
CA LEU A 242 -9.24 8.74 7.53
C LEU A 242 -10.42 8.91 8.51
N ASP A 243 -11.18 9.99 8.40
CA ASP A 243 -12.37 10.24 9.22
C ASP A 243 -13.51 9.22 8.96
N VAL A 244 -13.49 8.53 7.82
CA VAL A 244 -14.44 7.47 7.45
C VAL A 244 -13.99 6.09 7.93
N MET A 245 -12.68 5.90 8.16
CA MET A 245 -12.11 4.60 8.51
C MET A 245 -12.19 4.32 10.00
N GLU A 246 -12.41 3.06 10.36
CA GLU A 246 -12.49 2.60 11.74
C GLU A 246 -11.28 1.76 12.15
N GLY A 247 -10.94 1.84 13.43
CA GLY A 247 -9.81 1.13 14.00
C GLY A 247 -8.52 1.92 13.90
N ARG A 248 -7.39 1.27 14.19
CA ARG A 248 -6.06 1.91 14.27
C ARG A 248 -5.13 1.28 13.24
N GLY A 249 -4.17 2.04 12.75
CA GLY A 249 -3.20 1.53 11.77
C GLY A 249 -2.79 2.58 10.77
N VAL A 250 -2.07 2.14 9.76
CA VAL A 250 -1.67 2.95 8.63
C VAL A 250 -2.54 2.64 7.42
N PHE A 251 -2.84 3.68 6.66
CA PHE A 251 -3.64 3.65 5.45
C PHE A 251 -2.85 4.29 4.30
N GLY A 252 -2.81 3.62 3.15
CA GLY A 252 -2.31 4.20 1.91
C GLY A 252 -3.46 4.80 1.13
N VAL A 253 -3.45 6.11 0.89
CA VAL A 253 -4.48 6.83 0.13
C VAL A 253 -3.88 7.25 -1.20
N GLU A 254 -4.36 6.70 -2.30
CA GLU A 254 -3.93 7.03 -3.66
C GLU A 254 -4.89 8.02 -4.30
N LEU A 255 -4.34 9.03 -4.96
CA LEU A 255 -5.06 10.20 -5.43
C LEU A 255 -4.67 10.54 -6.87
N PHE A 256 -5.63 11.04 -7.64
CA PHE A 256 -5.38 11.70 -8.93
C PHE A 256 -5.37 13.23 -8.75
N ASP A 257 -4.31 13.87 -9.20
CA ASP A 257 -4.24 15.32 -9.37
C ASP A 257 -4.56 15.66 -10.82
N THR A 258 -5.74 16.24 -11.05
CA THR A 258 -6.20 16.63 -12.40
C THR A 258 -5.74 18.01 -12.81
N GLY A 259 -4.99 18.72 -11.94
CA GLY A 259 -4.69 20.14 -12.11
C GLY A 259 -5.78 21.06 -11.53
N ASP A 260 -7.04 20.71 -11.66
CA ASP A 260 -8.17 21.43 -11.07
C ASP A 260 -8.58 20.83 -9.71
N ASP A 261 -8.76 19.51 -9.63
CA ASP A 261 -9.24 18.77 -8.47
C ASP A 261 -8.25 17.69 -8.01
N ILE A 262 -8.38 17.27 -6.75
CA ILE A 262 -7.78 16.06 -6.21
C ILE A 262 -8.89 15.03 -6.01
N LEU A 263 -8.79 13.90 -6.70
CA LEU A 263 -9.78 12.83 -6.63
C LEU A 263 -9.17 11.57 -6.00
N LEU A 264 -9.96 10.90 -5.15
CA LEU A 264 -9.53 9.63 -4.59
C LEU A 264 -9.58 8.52 -5.64
N ASN A 265 -8.46 7.82 -5.79
CA ASN A 265 -8.37 6.60 -6.59
C ASN A 265 -8.67 5.35 -5.74
N GLU A 266 -7.78 5.02 -4.80
CA GLU A 266 -7.84 3.79 -4.02
C GLU A 266 -7.35 3.98 -2.58
N ILE A 267 -7.76 3.08 -1.67
CA ILE A 267 -7.31 3.04 -0.27
C ILE A 267 -6.83 1.63 0.05
N ALA A 268 -5.66 1.55 0.70
CA ALA A 268 -5.17 0.32 1.32
C ALA A 268 -5.20 0.45 2.85
N PRO A 269 -5.84 -0.47 3.61
CA PRO A 269 -5.97 -0.38 5.07
C PRO A 269 -4.76 -0.99 5.79
N ARG A 270 -3.57 -0.72 5.30
CA ARG A 270 -2.28 -1.29 5.72
C ARG A 270 -1.11 -0.46 5.20
N PRO A 271 0.12 -0.71 5.66
CA PRO A 271 1.30 -0.15 4.99
C PRO A 271 1.26 -0.41 3.49
N HIS A 272 1.59 0.61 2.70
CA HIS A 272 1.47 0.56 1.26
C HIS A 272 2.82 0.81 0.55
N ASN A 273 2.93 0.31 -0.69
CA ASN A 273 4.15 0.46 -1.47
C ASN A 273 4.53 1.94 -1.69
N SER A 274 3.54 2.81 -1.91
CA SER A 274 3.75 4.26 -2.05
C SER A 274 4.34 4.94 -0.80
N GLY A 275 4.35 4.26 0.35
CA GLY A 275 4.93 4.73 1.60
C GLY A 275 6.30 4.14 1.96
N HIS A 276 6.93 3.32 1.10
CA HIS A 276 8.21 2.68 1.44
C HIS A 276 9.35 3.67 1.66
N TRP A 277 9.34 4.79 0.95
CA TRP A 277 10.31 5.88 1.14
C TRP A 277 10.37 6.42 2.60
N THR A 278 9.31 6.20 3.39
CA THR A 278 9.24 6.67 4.78
C THR A 278 10.25 6.00 5.70
N ILE A 279 10.81 4.84 5.30
CA ILE A 279 11.81 4.11 6.09
C ILE A 279 13.05 4.99 6.28
N GLU A 280 13.58 5.56 5.22
CA GLU A 280 14.76 6.44 5.24
C GLU A 280 14.37 7.91 5.31
N GLY A 281 13.25 8.28 4.68
CA GLY A 281 12.84 9.66 4.45
C GLY A 281 12.11 10.34 5.61
N CYS A 282 11.57 9.59 6.60
CA CYS A 282 10.84 10.13 7.73
C CYS A 282 11.50 9.83 9.08
N HIS A 283 11.08 10.53 10.15
CA HIS A 283 11.54 10.25 11.51
C HIS A 283 10.99 8.91 12.02
N THR A 284 9.75 8.59 11.66
CA THR A 284 9.10 7.31 11.96
C THR A 284 8.55 6.76 10.64
N SER A 285 8.87 5.52 10.29
CA SER A 285 8.38 4.90 9.06
C SER A 285 6.90 4.54 9.14
N GLN A 286 6.25 4.33 7.99
CA GLN A 286 4.88 3.81 7.95
C GLN A 286 4.74 2.48 8.70
N PHE A 287 5.76 1.63 8.67
CA PHE A 287 5.75 0.33 9.35
C PHE A 287 5.80 0.48 10.85
N GLU A 288 6.69 1.34 11.36
CA GLU A 288 6.76 1.65 12.79
C GLU A 288 5.48 2.33 13.26
N GLN A 289 4.90 3.26 12.47
CA GLN A 289 3.63 3.88 12.80
C GLN A 289 2.50 2.87 12.88
N HIS A 290 2.46 1.89 11.97
CA HIS A 290 1.45 0.83 11.99
C HIS A 290 1.56 -0.01 13.27
N VAL A 291 2.77 -0.47 13.61
CA VAL A 291 3.02 -1.21 14.85
C VAL A 291 2.60 -0.40 16.07
N ARG A 292 2.98 0.89 16.14
CA ARG A 292 2.60 1.80 17.24
C ARG A 292 1.09 1.94 17.35
N ALA A 293 0.44 2.24 16.24
CA ALA A 293 -1.02 2.43 16.18
C ALA A 293 -1.77 1.19 16.65
N VAL A 294 -1.48 0.04 16.07
CA VAL A 294 -2.16 -1.23 16.37
C VAL A 294 -1.97 -1.63 17.83
N THR A 295 -0.74 -1.53 18.36
CA THR A 295 -0.43 -1.92 19.75
C THR A 295 -0.76 -0.85 20.79
N GLY A 296 -1.27 0.31 20.36
CA GLY A 296 -1.64 1.42 21.25
C GLY A 296 -0.45 2.22 21.79
N ILE A 297 0.72 2.11 21.16
CA ILE A 297 1.87 3.01 21.39
C ILE A 297 1.53 4.36 20.73
N PRO A 298 1.82 5.51 21.36
CA PRO A 298 1.64 6.82 20.73
C PRO A 298 2.32 6.91 19.37
N LEU A 299 1.69 7.61 18.42
CA LEU A 299 2.27 7.83 17.10
C LEU A 299 3.62 8.57 17.21
N GLY A 300 4.54 8.26 16.33
CA GLY A 300 5.78 8.99 16.16
C GLY A 300 5.61 10.17 15.20
N SER A 301 6.65 10.97 15.04
CA SER A 301 6.63 12.08 14.06
C SER A 301 6.60 11.53 12.63
N THR A 302 5.63 12.00 11.84
CA THR A 302 5.56 11.75 10.39
C THR A 302 6.39 12.74 9.57
N GLU A 303 7.09 13.67 10.24
CA GLU A 303 7.92 14.67 9.58
C GLU A 303 9.02 14.03 8.74
N ARG A 304 9.27 14.65 7.60
CA ARG A 304 10.35 14.25 6.70
C ARG A 304 11.73 14.58 7.30
N ARG A 305 12.62 13.60 7.28
CA ARG A 305 14.05 13.79 7.60
C ARG A 305 14.82 14.27 6.38
N SER A 306 14.48 13.70 5.20
CA SER A 306 15.17 13.99 3.96
C SER A 306 14.21 13.82 2.77
N PRO A 307 14.34 14.64 1.73
CA PRO A 307 13.77 14.32 0.43
C PRO A 307 14.27 12.95 -0.05
N SER A 308 13.39 12.16 -0.64
CA SER A 308 13.67 10.77 -0.97
C SER A 308 13.03 10.36 -2.29
N ALA A 309 13.67 9.48 -3.02
CA ALA A 309 13.06 8.79 -4.16
C ALA A 309 13.26 7.29 -4.00
N THR A 310 12.19 6.53 -4.22
CA THR A 310 12.24 5.06 -4.17
C THR A 310 11.96 4.47 -5.55
N ALA A 311 12.68 3.42 -5.91
CA ALA A 311 12.43 2.64 -7.11
C ALA A 311 12.19 1.17 -6.75
N ASN A 312 11.09 0.60 -7.25
CA ASN A 312 10.73 -0.79 -7.05
C ASN A 312 11.62 -1.72 -7.89
N LEU A 313 12.07 -2.81 -7.29
CA LEU A 313 12.75 -3.91 -7.96
C LEU A 313 11.69 -4.94 -8.38
N LEU A 314 11.43 -4.99 -9.67
CA LEU A 314 10.46 -5.90 -10.26
C LEU A 314 11.20 -6.99 -11.03
N GLY A 315 10.63 -8.19 -11.10
CA GLY A 315 11.20 -9.26 -11.89
C GLY A 315 11.30 -8.88 -13.36
N ASP A 316 12.53 -8.77 -13.88
CA ASP A 316 12.87 -8.46 -15.28
C ASP A 316 13.11 -9.73 -16.11
N VAL A 317 12.56 -10.85 -15.69
CA VAL A 317 12.67 -12.17 -16.31
C VAL A 317 11.48 -12.46 -17.23
N ASP A 318 11.67 -13.36 -18.19
CA ASP A 318 10.60 -13.79 -19.10
C ASP A 318 9.77 -14.95 -18.53
N GLU A 319 10.38 -15.77 -17.64
CA GLU A 319 9.76 -16.94 -17.03
C GLU A 319 10.07 -16.99 -15.53
N ARG A 320 9.27 -17.78 -14.78
CA ARG A 320 9.50 -17.99 -13.34
C ARG A 320 10.81 -18.77 -13.12
N GLY A 321 11.62 -18.30 -12.19
CA GLY A 321 12.88 -18.93 -11.81
C GLY A 321 13.29 -18.60 -10.38
N ALA A 322 14.46 -19.10 -9.96
CA ALA A 322 15.02 -18.76 -8.65
C ALA A 322 15.39 -17.28 -8.56
N ALA A 323 15.11 -16.66 -7.44
CA ALA A 323 15.39 -15.25 -7.22
C ALA A 323 16.90 -15.03 -6.95
N THR A 324 17.59 -14.49 -7.96
CA THR A 324 18.99 -14.09 -7.84
C THR A 324 19.17 -12.68 -8.37
N LEU A 325 19.36 -11.72 -7.48
CA LEU A 325 19.62 -10.33 -7.86
C LEU A 325 21.13 -10.13 -8.08
N ARG A 326 21.49 -9.52 -9.19
CA ARG A 326 22.89 -9.30 -9.62
C ARG A 326 23.24 -7.83 -9.63
N ASN A 327 24.53 -7.53 -9.64
CA ASN A 327 25.12 -6.19 -9.69
C ASN A 327 24.77 -5.33 -8.44
N VAL A 328 24.51 -5.99 -7.32
CA VAL A 328 24.08 -5.31 -6.07
C VAL A 328 25.16 -4.36 -5.52
N GLU A 329 26.42 -4.58 -5.88
CA GLU A 329 27.55 -3.75 -5.43
C GLU A 329 27.35 -2.28 -5.78
N SER A 330 26.77 -1.97 -6.93
CA SER A 330 26.51 -0.59 -7.37
C SER A 330 25.57 0.17 -6.42
N VAL A 331 24.65 -0.53 -5.77
CA VAL A 331 23.71 0.05 -4.79
C VAL A 331 24.36 0.03 -3.40
N LEU A 332 24.99 -1.08 -3.00
CA LEU A 332 25.59 -1.23 -1.69
C LEU A 332 26.79 -0.29 -1.46
N ASP A 333 27.51 0.08 -2.53
CA ASP A 333 28.58 1.06 -2.48
C ASP A 333 28.08 2.53 -2.57
N ALA A 334 26.82 2.74 -2.91
CA ALA A 334 26.23 4.08 -3.00
C ALA A 334 25.87 4.60 -1.61
N PRO A 335 26.53 5.69 -1.12
CA PRO A 335 26.33 6.16 0.24
C PRO A 335 24.96 6.81 0.48
N ASP A 336 24.25 7.12 -0.59
CA ASP A 336 22.96 7.79 -0.65
C ASP A 336 21.78 6.84 -0.87
N ALA A 337 22.04 5.52 -1.00
CA ALA A 337 21.04 4.52 -1.31
C ALA A 337 20.94 3.41 -0.26
N ASP A 338 19.74 2.99 0.04
CA ASP A 338 19.41 1.87 0.92
C ASP A 338 18.59 0.83 0.14
N LEU A 339 18.94 -0.46 0.28
CA LEU A 339 18.34 -1.58 -0.44
C LEU A 339 17.49 -2.43 0.50
N HIS A 340 16.23 -2.64 0.15
CA HIS A 340 15.31 -3.54 0.84
C HIS A 340 14.99 -4.75 -0.02
N TRP A 341 15.55 -5.90 0.35
CA TRP A 341 15.28 -7.18 -0.28
C TRP A 341 14.17 -7.92 0.44
N TYR A 342 13.13 -8.35 -0.31
CA TYR A 342 11.93 -8.94 0.31
C TYR A 342 12.08 -10.42 0.70
N GLY A 343 13.14 -11.10 0.25
CA GLY A 343 13.42 -12.49 0.65
C GLY A 343 12.49 -13.52 0.01
N LYS A 344 11.98 -13.25 -1.18
CA LYS A 344 11.17 -14.21 -1.95
C LYS A 344 12.07 -15.19 -2.70
N ASP A 345 11.74 -16.48 -2.69
CA ASP A 345 12.57 -17.56 -3.24
C ASP A 345 12.57 -17.62 -4.76
N ASP A 346 11.49 -17.17 -5.40
CA ASP A 346 11.35 -17.17 -6.84
C ASP A 346 11.08 -15.76 -7.38
N VAL A 347 11.40 -15.57 -8.66
CA VAL A 347 11.09 -14.38 -9.44
C VAL A 347 10.30 -14.77 -10.69
N TYR A 348 9.34 -13.91 -11.07
CA TYR A 348 8.59 -14.00 -12.31
C TYR A 348 8.33 -12.58 -12.85
N PRO A 349 7.88 -12.42 -14.09
CA PRO A 349 7.69 -11.10 -14.69
C PRO A 349 6.89 -10.17 -13.78
N LEU A 350 7.43 -8.99 -13.52
CA LEU A 350 6.84 -7.90 -12.74
C LEU A 350 6.58 -8.21 -11.24
N ARG A 351 7.05 -9.36 -10.72
CA ARG A 351 6.95 -9.63 -9.27
C ARG A 351 7.74 -8.60 -8.49
N LYS A 352 7.12 -8.00 -7.48
CA LYS A 352 7.78 -7.07 -6.55
C LYS A 352 8.78 -7.85 -5.68
N MET A 353 10.07 -7.65 -5.88
CA MET A 353 11.17 -8.41 -5.27
C MET A 353 11.91 -7.63 -4.20
N GLY A 354 11.83 -6.31 -4.25
CA GLY A 354 12.50 -5.39 -3.36
C GLY A 354 12.23 -3.94 -3.76
N HIS A 355 12.89 -3.03 -3.10
CA HIS A 355 13.00 -1.63 -3.51
C HIS A 355 14.33 -1.07 -3.08
N LEU A 356 14.72 0.03 -3.67
CA LEU A 356 15.79 0.87 -3.16
C LEU A 356 15.28 2.30 -2.96
N THR A 357 15.79 2.95 -1.92
CA THR A 357 15.50 4.36 -1.62
C THR A 357 16.78 5.16 -1.68
N VAL A 358 16.73 6.28 -2.41
CA VAL A 358 17.79 7.28 -2.44
C VAL A 358 17.33 8.48 -1.60
N THR A 359 18.19 8.95 -0.70
CA THR A 359 17.93 10.13 0.12
C THR A 359 18.93 11.24 -0.19
N GLU A 360 18.49 12.49 -0.08
CA GLU A 360 19.41 13.63 -0.11
C GLU A 360 20.21 13.59 1.20
N ARG A 361 21.44 13.04 1.15
CA ARG A 361 22.35 13.10 2.31
C ARG A 361 22.97 14.50 2.40
N ASP A 362 23.04 15.01 3.63
CA ASP A 362 23.61 16.28 4.00
C ASP A 362 24.76 16.76 3.10
N ALA A 363 24.45 17.60 2.14
CA ALA A 363 25.37 18.62 1.71
C ALA A 363 25.44 19.61 2.90
N GLY A 364 26.40 19.42 3.80
CA GLY A 364 26.54 20.09 5.08
C GLY A 364 26.13 21.56 5.06
N SER A 365 25.09 21.87 5.76
CA SER A 365 24.37 23.12 5.95
C SER A 365 23.03 23.17 5.20
N PRO A 366 21.96 23.68 5.83
CA PRO A 366 20.76 24.03 5.11
C PRO A 366 21.08 25.21 4.19
N GLY A 367 21.55 24.89 3.00
CA GLY A 367 21.64 25.84 1.91
C GLY A 367 20.25 26.03 1.32
N ASP A 368 19.90 27.26 1.00
CA ASP A 368 18.66 27.67 0.33
C ASP A 368 18.49 27.11 -1.11
N GLY A 369 18.99 25.89 -1.37
CA GLY A 369 18.82 25.17 -2.63
C GLY A 369 17.58 24.29 -2.54
N GLU A 370 16.60 24.59 -3.39
CA GLU A 370 15.46 23.70 -3.63
C GLU A 370 15.99 22.31 -4.03
N THR A 371 15.57 21.25 -3.29
CA THR A 371 15.95 19.87 -3.60
C THR A 371 15.56 19.54 -5.03
N ASP A 372 16.52 19.08 -5.83
CA ASP A 372 16.25 18.58 -7.18
C ASP A 372 15.63 17.18 -7.12
N ARG A 373 14.30 17.15 -7.03
CA ARG A 373 13.50 15.90 -6.97
C ARG A 373 13.63 15.08 -8.25
N ASP A 374 13.87 15.72 -9.39
CA ASP A 374 14.11 15.03 -10.65
C ASP A 374 15.47 14.33 -10.65
N ALA A 375 16.49 14.95 -10.06
CA ALA A 375 17.79 14.33 -9.88
C ALA A 375 17.73 13.11 -8.93
N LEU A 376 17.01 13.22 -7.81
CA LEU A 376 16.79 12.09 -6.89
C LEU A 376 16.08 10.93 -7.58
N LEU A 377 15.00 11.20 -8.30
CA LEU A 377 14.24 10.19 -9.02
C LEU A 377 15.09 9.54 -10.13
N SER A 378 15.84 10.34 -10.87
CA SER A 378 16.75 9.84 -11.90
C SER A 378 17.82 8.94 -11.29
N ARG A 379 18.39 9.33 -10.14
CA ARG A 379 19.39 8.54 -9.41
C ARG A 379 18.84 7.21 -8.92
N ALA A 380 17.63 7.19 -8.35
CA ALA A 380 17.00 5.95 -7.91
C ALA A 380 16.75 4.99 -9.09
N ARG A 381 16.27 5.52 -10.22
CA ARG A 381 16.07 4.75 -11.45
C ARG A 381 17.39 4.21 -12.03
N GLU A 382 18.43 5.03 -12.10
CA GLU A 382 19.76 4.61 -12.58
C GLU A 382 20.30 3.44 -11.76
N LEU A 383 20.24 3.52 -10.43
CA LEU A 383 20.71 2.44 -9.55
C LEU A 383 19.85 1.17 -9.73
N ARG A 384 18.54 1.29 -9.81
CA ARG A 384 17.64 0.16 -10.08
C ARG A 384 17.94 -0.51 -11.42
N ASP A 385 18.10 0.28 -12.47
CA ASP A 385 18.31 -0.23 -13.85
C ASP A 385 19.68 -0.89 -14.03
N GLY A 386 20.62 -0.66 -13.10
CA GLY A 386 21.87 -1.39 -12.98
C GLY A 386 21.73 -2.81 -12.43
N LEU A 387 20.61 -3.11 -11.76
CA LEU A 387 20.31 -4.42 -11.16
C LEU A 387 19.56 -5.31 -12.16
N THR A 388 19.74 -6.64 -12.05
CA THR A 388 19.01 -7.58 -12.92
C THR A 388 18.86 -8.96 -12.26
N PHE A 389 17.77 -9.67 -12.60
CA PHE A 389 17.56 -11.08 -12.27
C PHE A 389 17.96 -12.02 -13.40
N ARG A 390 18.30 -11.49 -14.57
CA ARG A 390 18.71 -12.30 -15.75
C ARG A 390 20.12 -12.84 -15.55
N ASP A 391 20.34 -14.05 -16.07
CA ASP A 391 21.69 -14.59 -16.23
C ASP A 391 22.47 -13.81 -17.30
N ALA A 392 23.78 -13.68 -17.08
CA ALA A 392 24.68 -12.92 -17.97
C ALA A 392 24.87 -13.62 -19.31
#